data_764fad6aa0ffdceb9b03c66f2307cd51
#
_entry.id   764fad6aa0ffdceb9b03c66f2307cd51
#
_cell.length_a   1.000
_cell.length_b   1.000
_cell.length_c   1.000
_cell.angle_alpha   90.00
_cell.angle_beta   90.00
_cell.angle_gamma   90.00
#
_symmetry.space_group_name_H-M   'P 1'
#
loop_
_entity.id
_entity.type
_entity.pdbx_description
1 polymer ?
#
loop_
_entity_poly.entity_id
_entity_poly.type
_entity_poly.pdbx_seq_one_letter_code
_entity_poly.pdbx_strand_id
1 'polypeptide(L)'
;MRKIIDITALSIAVCVLVMVLFWPSPVLSFKCYRGDGVSCAQLGRDKLSRGDYDGAKFALSKACEAGEKDSCFDLGALYDGEGNATQAGVFYTAACDKNVAISCHKLGNLYQRGRLSRDFAAAARHYIKACDLGYAKSCHNAAVVYFTGGFGLAADQAKAVSFFERGCDGGLVDSCYNAGVAYDKGLGAPQDRDQAEKLYTKSCELGYGDACNNLGYLYVSKGDLRGFSKGLGWVKKGCDAGNKKSCQIYEFMKEQILKK
;
A
#
# COMPACT_ATOMS: atom_id res chain seq x y z
N MET A 1 -14.23 61.98 -24.86
CA MET A 1 -14.77 60.67 -25.21
C MET A 1 -13.74 59.54 -25.34
N ARG A 2 -12.50 59.75 -25.79
CA ARG A 2 -11.47 58.67 -25.88
C ARG A 2 -11.03 58.08 -24.53
N LYS A 3 -10.96 58.86 -23.44
CA LYS A 3 -10.52 58.33 -22.11
C LYS A 3 -11.47 57.39 -21.40
N ILE A 4 -12.76 57.42 -21.71
CA ILE A 4 -13.79 56.55 -21.11
C ILE A 4 -13.74 55.13 -21.75
N ILE A 5 -13.36 55.06 -23.03
CA ILE A 5 -13.24 53.78 -23.73
C ILE A 5 -12.03 52.98 -23.24
N ASP A 6 -10.91 53.66 -22.86
CA ASP A 6 -9.71 53.02 -22.37
C ASP A 6 -9.86 52.43 -20.96
N ILE A 7 -10.66 53.05 -20.09
CA ILE A 7 -10.93 52.56 -18.73
C ILE A 7 -11.82 51.32 -18.77
N THR A 8 -12.81 51.30 -19.63
CA THR A 8 -13.71 50.12 -19.79
C THR A 8 -12.99 48.95 -20.47
N ALA A 9 -12.12 49.21 -21.45
CA ALA A 9 -11.30 48.18 -22.09
C ALA A 9 -10.25 47.60 -21.11
N LEU A 10 -9.62 48.47 -20.30
CA LEU A 10 -8.67 48.04 -19.29
C LEU A 10 -9.35 47.23 -18.16
N SER A 11 -10.55 47.63 -17.72
CA SER A 11 -11.32 46.88 -16.70
C SER A 11 -11.81 45.53 -17.22
N ILE A 12 -12.24 45.46 -18.49
CA ILE A 12 -12.61 44.17 -19.12
C ILE A 12 -11.37 43.28 -19.27
N ALA A 13 -10.24 43.81 -19.71
CA ALA A 13 -8.98 43.07 -19.84
C ALA A 13 -8.48 42.55 -18.48
N VAL A 14 -8.56 43.37 -17.42
CA VAL A 14 -8.24 42.93 -16.04
C VAL A 14 -9.21 41.90 -15.53
N CYS A 15 -10.51 42.06 -15.76
CA CYS A 15 -11.53 41.02 -15.39
C CYS A 15 -11.29 39.72 -16.15
N VAL A 16 -10.98 39.76 -17.45
CA VAL A 16 -10.64 38.58 -18.24
C VAL A 16 -9.34 37.95 -17.76
N LEU A 17 -8.32 38.75 -17.44
CA LEU A 17 -7.05 38.26 -16.89
C LEU A 17 -7.25 37.61 -15.50
N VAL A 18 -8.03 38.21 -14.64
CA VAL A 18 -8.41 37.68 -13.33
C VAL A 18 -9.23 36.39 -13.49
N MET A 19 -10.19 36.36 -14.42
CA MET A 19 -10.95 35.13 -14.73
C MET A 19 -10.04 34.03 -15.29
N VAL A 20 -9.05 34.33 -16.12
CA VAL A 20 -8.11 33.36 -16.67
C VAL A 20 -7.10 32.89 -15.62
N LEU A 21 -6.65 33.77 -14.72
CA LEU A 21 -5.69 33.44 -13.66
C LEU A 21 -6.33 32.73 -12.46
N PHE A 22 -7.58 33.06 -12.13
CA PHE A 22 -8.30 32.47 -10.99
C PHE A 22 -9.34 31.43 -11.39
N TRP A 23 -9.64 31.27 -12.68
CA TRP A 23 -10.57 30.26 -13.19
C TRP A 23 -9.93 29.52 -14.38
N PRO A 24 -9.04 28.54 -14.12
CA PRO A 24 -8.44 27.75 -15.21
C PRO A 24 -9.46 26.90 -15.98
N SER A 25 -10.70 26.86 -15.52
CA SER A 25 -11.71 25.92 -15.97
C SER A 25 -12.27 26.09 -17.40
N PRO A 26 -12.44 27.29 -18.00
CA PRO A 26 -13.10 27.36 -19.31
C PRO A 26 -12.31 26.69 -20.43
N VAL A 27 -10.99 26.88 -20.44
CA VAL A 27 -10.10 26.28 -21.45
C VAL A 27 -9.98 24.77 -21.24
N LEU A 28 -9.80 24.33 -19.97
CA LEU A 28 -9.74 22.91 -19.64
C LEU A 28 -11.07 22.22 -19.92
N SER A 29 -12.20 22.84 -19.55
CA SER A 29 -13.53 22.32 -19.83
C SER A 29 -13.79 22.15 -21.32
N PHE A 30 -13.41 23.16 -22.13
CA PHE A 30 -13.57 23.09 -23.58
C PHE A 30 -12.72 21.98 -24.20
N LYS A 31 -11.43 21.87 -23.82
CA LYS A 31 -10.54 20.81 -24.32
C LYS A 31 -11.02 19.42 -23.88
N CYS A 32 -11.42 19.29 -22.61
CA CYS A 32 -12.00 18.03 -22.12
C CYS A 32 -13.27 17.66 -22.89
N TYR A 33 -14.17 18.61 -23.15
CA TYR A 33 -15.38 18.36 -23.94
C TYR A 33 -15.05 17.85 -25.35
N ARG A 34 -13.93 18.30 -25.92
CA ARG A 34 -13.42 17.83 -27.22
C ARG A 34 -12.67 16.49 -27.15
N GLY A 35 -12.61 15.84 -26.00
CA GLY A 35 -12.02 14.51 -25.83
C GLY A 35 -10.54 14.50 -25.46
N ASP A 36 -9.94 15.66 -25.11
CA ASP A 36 -8.56 15.69 -24.60
C ASP A 36 -8.49 15.12 -23.19
N GLY A 37 -8.05 13.85 -23.09
CA GLY A 37 -7.94 13.09 -21.84
C GLY A 37 -7.11 13.79 -20.78
N VAL A 38 -5.98 14.37 -21.14
CA VAL A 38 -5.10 15.09 -20.21
C VAL A 38 -5.81 16.30 -19.60
N SER A 39 -6.52 17.09 -20.43
CA SER A 39 -7.31 18.23 -19.95
C SER A 39 -8.47 17.77 -19.08
N CYS A 40 -9.10 16.64 -19.40
CA CYS A 40 -10.14 16.04 -18.55
C CYS A 40 -9.59 15.61 -17.19
N ALA A 41 -8.41 14.97 -17.16
CA ALA A 41 -7.76 14.57 -15.92
C ALA A 41 -7.42 15.77 -15.04
N GLN A 42 -6.90 16.83 -15.62
CA GLN A 42 -6.59 18.05 -14.89
C GLN A 42 -7.86 18.76 -14.39
N LEU A 43 -8.90 18.83 -15.21
CA LEU A 43 -10.20 19.39 -14.82
C LEU A 43 -10.81 18.58 -13.65
N GLY A 44 -10.72 17.25 -13.70
CA GLY A 44 -11.22 16.39 -12.64
C GLY A 44 -10.51 16.66 -11.31
N ARG A 45 -9.18 16.76 -11.30
CA ARG A 45 -8.41 17.09 -10.08
C ARG A 45 -8.71 18.51 -9.58
N ASP A 46 -8.87 19.50 -10.46
CA ASP A 46 -9.28 20.85 -10.07
C ASP A 46 -10.66 20.84 -9.38
N LYS A 47 -11.61 20.12 -9.95
CA LYS A 47 -12.95 19.98 -9.36
C LYS A 47 -12.92 19.27 -8.00
N LEU A 48 -12.08 18.23 -7.83
CA LEU A 48 -11.86 17.56 -6.53
C LEU A 48 -11.35 18.52 -5.48
N SER A 49 -10.36 19.34 -5.81
CA SER A 49 -9.78 20.32 -4.88
C SER A 49 -10.78 21.38 -4.41
N ARG A 50 -11.86 21.59 -5.16
CA ARG A 50 -12.96 22.52 -4.84
C ARG A 50 -14.17 21.83 -4.20
N GLY A 51 -14.12 20.50 -3.99
CA GLY A 51 -15.24 19.74 -3.46
C GLY A 51 -16.40 19.47 -4.44
N ASP A 52 -16.21 19.76 -5.73
CA ASP A 52 -17.16 19.42 -6.79
C ASP A 52 -16.98 17.97 -7.22
N TYR A 53 -17.46 17.04 -6.40
CA TYR A 53 -17.28 15.60 -6.62
C TYR A 53 -18.01 15.09 -7.86
N ASP A 54 -19.20 15.62 -8.19
CA ASP A 54 -19.95 15.19 -9.36
C ASP A 54 -19.30 15.67 -10.66
N GLY A 55 -18.88 16.92 -10.68
CA GLY A 55 -18.10 17.44 -11.79
C GLY A 55 -16.75 16.74 -11.96
N ALA A 56 -16.11 16.33 -10.84
CA ALA A 56 -14.88 15.57 -10.87
C ALA A 56 -15.10 14.17 -11.46
N LYS A 57 -16.14 13.45 -11.02
CA LYS A 57 -16.49 12.12 -11.58
C LYS A 57 -16.72 12.19 -13.08
N PHE A 58 -17.47 13.22 -13.54
CA PHE A 58 -17.68 13.42 -14.98
C PHE A 58 -16.37 13.61 -15.75
N ALA A 59 -15.51 14.53 -15.29
CA ALA A 59 -14.25 14.81 -15.96
C ALA A 59 -13.27 13.63 -15.93
N LEU A 60 -13.14 12.96 -14.78
CA LEU A 60 -12.28 11.78 -14.62
C LEU A 60 -12.79 10.59 -15.44
N SER A 61 -14.12 10.43 -15.61
CA SER A 61 -14.66 9.39 -16.50
C SER A 61 -14.22 9.61 -17.94
N LYS A 62 -14.34 10.85 -18.43
CA LYS A 62 -13.87 11.21 -19.77
C LYS A 62 -12.37 10.99 -19.93
N ALA A 63 -11.58 11.32 -18.92
CA ALA A 63 -10.14 11.07 -18.94
C ALA A 63 -9.82 9.57 -18.96
N CYS A 64 -10.50 8.77 -18.13
CA CYS A 64 -10.34 7.32 -18.10
C CYS A 64 -10.72 6.66 -19.42
N GLU A 65 -11.84 7.08 -20.03
CA GLU A 65 -12.28 6.65 -21.38
C GLU A 65 -11.24 7.02 -22.44
N ALA A 66 -10.61 8.19 -22.34
CA ALA A 66 -9.55 8.65 -23.24
C ALA A 66 -8.20 7.93 -23.00
N GLY A 67 -8.11 7.08 -22.00
CA GLY A 67 -6.91 6.26 -21.78
C GLY A 67 -6.04 6.68 -20.59
N GLU A 68 -6.37 7.79 -19.89
CA GLU A 68 -5.64 8.28 -18.73
C GLU A 68 -5.80 7.33 -17.54
N LYS A 69 -4.81 6.43 -17.35
CA LYS A 69 -4.87 5.33 -16.38
C LYS A 69 -5.03 5.81 -14.93
N ASP A 70 -4.38 6.93 -14.58
CA ASP A 70 -4.44 7.49 -13.23
C ASP A 70 -5.83 8.07 -12.94
N SER A 71 -6.52 8.60 -13.95
CA SER A 71 -7.91 9.06 -13.82
C SER A 71 -8.89 7.90 -13.58
N CYS A 72 -8.62 6.71 -14.13
CA CYS A 72 -9.39 5.52 -13.80
C CYS A 72 -9.21 5.15 -12.32
N PHE A 73 -7.98 5.23 -11.79
CA PHE A 73 -7.72 5.01 -10.37
C PHE A 73 -8.42 6.04 -9.49
N ASP A 74 -8.29 7.33 -9.82
CA ASP A 74 -8.92 8.44 -9.06
C ASP A 74 -10.44 8.27 -9.00
N LEU A 75 -11.06 7.91 -10.13
CA LEU A 75 -12.50 7.67 -10.21
C LEU A 75 -12.91 6.43 -9.38
N GLY A 76 -12.13 5.35 -9.44
CA GLY A 76 -12.32 4.18 -8.58
C GLY A 76 -12.22 4.52 -7.10
N ALA A 77 -11.29 5.40 -6.72
CA ALA A 77 -11.11 5.84 -5.35
C ALA A 77 -12.28 6.70 -4.84
N LEU A 78 -12.85 7.55 -5.72
CA LEU A 78 -14.05 8.32 -5.38
C LEU A 78 -15.25 7.40 -5.08
N TYR A 79 -15.52 6.43 -5.95
CA TYR A 79 -16.62 5.48 -5.72
C TYR A 79 -16.36 4.58 -4.50
N ASP A 80 -15.10 4.20 -4.23
CA ASP A 80 -14.74 3.45 -3.02
C ASP A 80 -15.00 4.27 -1.75
N GLY A 81 -14.67 5.55 -1.77
CA GLY A 81 -14.96 6.50 -0.68
C GLY A 81 -16.47 6.69 -0.42
N GLU A 82 -17.29 6.66 -1.47
CA GLU A 82 -18.76 6.70 -1.37
C GLU A 82 -19.38 5.36 -0.93
N GLY A 83 -18.58 4.31 -0.78
CA GLY A 83 -19.07 2.97 -0.44
C GLY A 83 -19.59 2.17 -1.64
N ASN A 84 -19.56 2.72 -2.85
CA ASN A 84 -20.00 2.03 -4.07
C ASN A 84 -18.92 1.10 -4.61
N ALA A 85 -18.79 -0.08 -3.99
CA ALA A 85 -17.78 -1.05 -4.34
C ALA A 85 -17.91 -1.57 -5.78
N THR A 86 -19.11 -1.64 -6.32
CA THR A 86 -19.34 -2.12 -7.70
C THR A 86 -18.72 -1.17 -8.71
N GLN A 87 -19.01 0.12 -8.62
CA GLN A 87 -18.42 1.12 -9.51
C GLN A 87 -16.90 1.26 -9.28
N ALA A 88 -16.47 1.25 -8.01
CA ALA A 88 -15.04 1.24 -7.67
C ALA A 88 -14.33 0.06 -8.35
N GLY A 89 -14.91 -1.14 -8.31
CA GLY A 89 -14.37 -2.33 -8.94
C GLY A 89 -14.20 -2.18 -10.46
N VAL A 90 -15.17 -1.59 -11.15
CA VAL A 90 -15.09 -1.32 -12.60
C VAL A 90 -13.89 -0.45 -12.93
N PHE A 91 -13.74 0.69 -12.24
CA PHE A 91 -12.66 1.65 -12.53
C PHE A 91 -11.30 1.17 -12.04
N TYR A 92 -11.23 0.47 -10.90
CA TYR A 92 -9.98 -0.18 -10.49
C TYR A 92 -9.55 -1.28 -11.46
N THR A 93 -10.49 -2.03 -12.06
CA THR A 93 -10.17 -3.01 -13.11
C THR A 93 -9.58 -2.31 -14.32
N ALA A 94 -10.22 -1.26 -14.83
CA ALA A 94 -9.72 -0.49 -15.96
C ALA A 94 -8.31 0.07 -15.73
N ALA A 95 -8.01 0.56 -14.53
CA ALA A 95 -6.67 1.05 -14.17
C ALA A 95 -5.67 -0.10 -13.97
N CYS A 96 -6.10 -1.21 -13.34
CA CYS A 96 -5.26 -2.40 -13.13
C CYS A 96 -4.85 -3.04 -14.47
N ASP A 97 -5.74 -3.06 -15.46
CA ASP A 97 -5.44 -3.58 -16.80
C ASP A 97 -4.40 -2.72 -17.53
N LYS A 98 -4.34 -1.44 -17.19
CA LYS A 98 -3.28 -0.50 -17.62
C LYS A 98 -2.05 -0.50 -16.71
N ASN A 99 -1.87 -1.54 -15.90
CA ASN A 99 -0.73 -1.76 -15.00
C ASN A 99 -0.55 -0.68 -13.90
N VAL A 100 -1.63 -0.10 -13.41
CA VAL A 100 -1.61 0.72 -12.21
C VAL A 100 -1.63 -0.20 -10.99
N ALA A 101 -0.47 -0.47 -10.41
CA ALA A 101 -0.28 -1.46 -9.34
C ALA A 101 -1.20 -1.25 -8.13
N ILE A 102 -1.36 0.01 -7.70
CA ILE A 102 -2.25 0.34 -6.58
C ILE A 102 -3.72 0.02 -6.88
N SER A 103 -4.17 0.12 -8.12
CA SER A 103 -5.53 -0.25 -8.52
C SER A 103 -5.75 -1.76 -8.42
N CYS A 104 -4.77 -2.55 -8.87
CA CYS A 104 -4.80 -4.01 -8.70
C CYS A 104 -4.86 -4.38 -7.21
N HIS A 105 -4.08 -3.70 -6.35
CA HIS A 105 -4.12 -3.89 -4.90
C HIS A 105 -5.52 -3.56 -4.32
N LYS A 106 -6.08 -2.43 -4.70
CA LYS A 106 -7.44 -2.02 -4.25
C LYS A 106 -8.50 -3.02 -4.67
N LEU A 107 -8.43 -3.51 -5.90
CA LEU A 107 -9.35 -4.53 -6.40
C LEU A 107 -9.23 -5.84 -5.60
N GLY A 108 -8.00 -6.28 -5.30
CA GLY A 108 -7.75 -7.41 -4.41
C GLY A 108 -8.39 -7.22 -3.04
N ASN A 109 -8.30 -6.02 -2.45
CA ASN A 109 -8.95 -5.68 -1.18
C ASN A 109 -10.49 -5.78 -1.27
N LEU A 110 -11.11 -5.35 -2.38
CA LEU A 110 -12.57 -5.43 -2.55
C LEU A 110 -13.04 -6.90 -2.53
N TYR A 111 -12.30 -7.81 -3.19
CA TYR A 111 -12.60 -9.24 -3.15
C TYR A 111 -12.31 -9.87 -1.79
N GLN A 112 -11.16 -9.59 -1.19
CA GLN A 112 -10.80 -10.18 0.11
C GLN A 112 -11.78 -9.79 1.22
N ARG A 113 -12.22 -8.54 1.24
CA ARG A 113 -13.17 -8.02 2.25
C ARG A 113 -14.63 -8.33 1.94
N GLY A 114 -14.93 -8.94 0.79
CA GLY A 114 -16.29 -9.27 0.37
C GLY A 114 -17.15 -8.05 0.04
N ARG A 115 -16.54 -6.92 -0.32
CA ARG A 115 -17.28 -5.73 -0.76
C ARG A 115 -17.82 -5.87 -2.19
N LEU A 116 -17.20 -6.73 -3.00
CA LEU A 116 -17.78 -7.29 -4.22
C LEU A 116 -18.38 -8.66 -3.88
N SER A 117 -17.68 -9.73 -4.19
CA SER A 117 -17.94 -11.08 -3.67
C SER A 117 -16.72 -11.51 -2.87
N ARG A 118 -16.90 -12.21 -1.74
CA ARG A 118 -15.75 -12.73 -0.98
C ARG A 118 -15.13 -13.89 -1.78
N ASP A 119 -14.03 -13.61 -2.44
CA ASP A 119 -13.32 -14.55 -3.32
C ASP A 119 -11.80 -14.34 -3.15
N PHE A 120 -11.15 -15.26 -2.42
CA PHE A 120 -9.71 -15.18 -2.17
C PHE A 120 -8.88 -15.56 -3.41
N ALA A 121 -9.43 -16.37 -4.32
CA ALA A 121 -8.75 -16.67 -5.58
C ALA A 121 -8.70 -15.43 -6.48
N ALA A 122 -9.80 -14.68 -6.57
CA ALA A 122 -9.81 -13.39 -7.25
C ALA A 122 -8.88 -12.37 -6.58
N ALA A 123 -8.94 -12.25 -5.23
CA ALA A 123 -8.07 -11.38 -4.47
C ALA A 123 -6.59 -11.70 -4.73
N ALA A 124 -6.20 -12.99 -4.67
CA ALA A 124 -4.84 -13.43 -4.92
C ALA A 124 -4.35 -13.05 -6.31
N ARG A 125 -5.16 -13.27 -7.37
CA ARG A 125 -4.79 -12.88 -8.75
C ARG A 125 -4.45 -11.39 -8.85
N HIS A 126 -5.28 -10.53 -8.26
CA HIS A 126 -5.07 -9.08 -8.29
C HIS A 126 -3.88 -8.64 -7.42
N TYR A 127 -3.68 -9.24 -6.24
CA TYR A 127 -2.51 -8.99 -5.41
C TYR A 127 -1.21 -9.43 -6.10
N ILE A 128 -1.20 -10.60 -6.77
CA ILE A 128 -0.04 -11.08 -7.52
C ILE A 128 0.30 -10.08 -8.63
N LYS A 129 -0.67 -9.66 -9.44
CA LYS A 129 -0.43 -8.66 -10.49
C LYS A 129 0.16 -7.37 -9.92
N ALA A 130 -0.36 -6.87 -8.79
CA ALA A 130 0.19 -5.68 -8.14
C ALA A 130 1.60 -5.91 -7.56
N CYS A 131 1.86 -7.10 -7.01
CA CYS A 131 3.18 -7.52 -6.53
C CYS A 131 4.19 -7.60 -7.68
N ASP A 132 3.80 -8.15 -8.82
CA ASP A 132 4.65 -8.24 -10.02
C ASP A 132 4.97 -6.85 -10.60
N LEU A 133 4.08 -5.89 -10.39
CA LEU A 133 4.29 -4.46 -10.69
C LEU A 133 5.09 -3.72 -9.60
N GLY A 134 5.66 -4.42 -8.62
CA GLY A 134 6.53 -3.84 -7.58
C GLY A 134 5.81 -3.30 -6.34
N TYR A 135 4.50 -3.52 -6.18
CA TYR A 135 3.78 -3.05 -5.00
C TYR A 135 3.91 -4.01 -3.82
N ALA A 136 4.93 -3.83 -2.99
CA ALA A 136 5.32 -4.74 -1.90
C ALA A 136 4.16 -5.12 -0.94
N LYS A 137 3.25 -4.18 -0.63
CA LYS A 137 2.06 -4.48 0.18
C LYS A 137 1.17 -5.56 -0.43
N SER A 138 1.13 -5.66 -1.75
CA SER A 138 0.36 -6.70 -2.43
C SER A 138 1.06 -8.05 -2.37
N CYS A 139 2.39 -8.10 -2.37
CA CYS A 139 3.11 -9.34 -2.12
C CYS A 139 2.74 -9.90 -0.74
N HIS A 140 2.73 -9.04 0.29
CA HIS A 140 2.30 -9.42 1.64
C HIS A 140 0.85 -9.94 1.65
N ASN A 141 -0.08 -9.21 1.04
CA ASN A 141 -1.48 -9.63 1.03
C ASN A 141 -1.70 -10.93 0.24
N ALA A 142 -0.98 -11.13 -0.87
CA ALA A 142 -0.97 -12.40 -1.60
C ALA A 142 -0.47 -13.55 -0.69
N ALA A 143 0.61 -13.32 0.05
CA ALA A 143 1.13 -14.27 1.02
C ALA A 143 0.09 -14.62 2.09
N VAL A 144 -0.58 -13.63 2.67
CA VAL A 144 -1.61 -13.85 3.71
C VAL A 144 -2.76 -14.69 3.19
N VAL A 145 -3.31 -14.40 2.01
CA VAL A 145 -4.44 -15.18 1.47
C VAL A 145 -4.03 -16.60 1.08
N TYR A 146 -2.79 -16.84 0.60
CA TYR A 146 -2.28 -18.18 0.38
C TYR A 146 -1.99 -18.94 1.69
N PHE A 147 -1.51 -18.25 2.71
CA PHE A 147 -1.22 -18.86 4.00
C PHE A 147 -2.50 -19.36 4.68
N THR A 148 -3.56 -18.56 4.64
CA THR A 148 -4.84 -18.87 5.29
C THR A 148 -5.74 -19.75 4.45
N GLY A 149 -5.76 -19.58 3.14
CA GLY A 149 -6.73 -20.20 2.24
C GLY A 149 -8.17 -19.75 2.50
N GLY A 150 -9.11 -20.47 1.92
CA GLY A 150 -10.56 -20.23 2.08
C GLY A 150 -11.16 -19.41 0.94
N PHE A 151 -12.49 -19.33 0.89
CA PHE A 151 -13.23 -18.54 -0.10
C PHE A 151 -12.76 -18.75 -1.55
N GLY A 152 -12.72 -20.01 -1.99
CA GLY A 152 -12.32 -20.37 -3.35
C GLY A 152 -10.82 -20.53 -3.58
N LEU A 153 -9.99 -20.35 -2.54
CA LEU A 153 -8.54 -20.52 -2.60
C LEU A 153 -8.09 -21.61 -1.62
N ALA A 154 -7.40 -22.63 -2.11
CA ALA A 154 -6.71 -23.60 -1.24
C ALA A 154 -5.51 -22.94 -0.57
N ALA A 155 -5.24 -23.26 0.70
CA ALA A 155 -4.03 -22.81 1.38
C ALA A 155 -2.80 -23.41 0.69
N ASP A 156 -1.77 -22.57 0.51
CA ASP A 156 -0.49 -22.93 -0.08
C ASP A 156 0.62 -22.16 0.64
N GLN A 157 1.10 -22.76 1.73
CA GLN A 157 2.10 -22.13 2.58
C GLN A 157 3.44 -21.90 1.86
N ALA A 158 3.80 -22.76 0.90
CA ALA A 158 5.02 -22.59 0.14
C ALA A 158 4.96 -21.34 -0.75
N LYS A 159 3.84 -21.13 -1.44
CA LYS A 159 3.60 -19.87 -2.15
C LYS A 159 3.57 -18.67 -1.21
N ALA A 160 2.97 -18.81 -0.02
CA ALA A 160 2.92 -17.73 0.95
C ALA A 160 4.33 -17.28 1.36
N VAL A 161 5.25 -18.20 1.65
CA VAL A 161 6.65 -17.89 1.98
C VAL A 161 7.31 -17.11 0.85
N SER A 162 7.19 -17.59 -0.39
CA SER A 162 7.75 -16.90 -1.56
C SER A 162 7.23 -15.46 -1.71
N PHE A 163 5.94 -15.23 -1.47
CA PHE A 163 5.39 -13.87 -1.51
C PHE A 163 5.77 -13.02 -0.30
N PHE A 164 5.94 -13.60 0.90
CA PHE A 164 6.52 -12.87 2.04
C PHE A 164 7.95 -12.43 1.76
N GLU A 165 8.79 -13.28 1.18
CA GLU A 165 10.14 -12.91 0.76
C GLU A 165 10.14 -11.75 -0.22
N ARG A 166 9.32 -11.82 -1.26
CA ARG A 166 9.17 -10.71 -2.22
C ARG A 166 8.70 -9.41 -1.56
N GLY A 167 7.78 -9.49 -0.59
CA GLY A 167 7.34 -8.35 0.19
C GLY A 167 8.48 -7.78 1.05
N CYS A 168 9.29 -8.64 1.63
CA CYS A 168 10.48 -8.29 2.40
C CYS A 168 11.54 -7.60 1.53
N ASP A 169 11.77 -8.10 0.32
CA ASP A 169 12.71 -7.49 -0.64
C ASP A 169 12.21 -6.12 -1.10
N GLY A 170 10.90 -5.94 -1.20
CA GLY A 170 10.26 -4.64 -1.42
C GLY A 170 10.24 -3.72 -0.19
N GLY A 171 10.91 -4.08 0.91
CA GLY A 171 11.06 -3.24 2.10
C GLY A 171 9.90 -3.32 3.10
N LEU A 172 8.95 -4.25 2.94
CA LEU A 172 7.85 -4.38 3.88
C LEU A 172 8.27 -5.20 5.11
N VAL A 173 8.35 -4.53 6.24
CA VAL A 173 8.88 -5.04 7.52
C VAL A 173 8.11 -6.26 8.02
N ASP A 174 6.77 -6.21 7.98
CA ASP A 174 5.89 -7.32 8.37
C ASP A 174 6.13 -8.58 7.51
N SER A 175 6.47 -8.39 6.24
CA SER A 175 6.77 -9.51 5.34
C SER A 175 8.09 -10.19 5.71
N CYS A 176 9.11 -9.41 6.07
CA CYS A 176 10.38 -9.97 6.57
C CYS A 176 10.15 -10.79 7.85
N TYR A 177 9.36 -10.26 8.78
CA TYR A 177 9.01 -10.98 10.00
C TYR A 177 8.28 -12.28 9.71
N ASN A 178 7.23 -12.26 8.87
CA ASN A 178 6.43 -13.44 8.56
C ASN A 178 7.24 -14.51 7.80
N ALA A 179 8.10 -14.11 6.87
CA ALA A 179 9.03 -15.03 6.22
C ALA A 179 10.00 -15.65 7.24
N GLY A 180 10.54 -14.83 8.17
CA GLY A 180 11.39 -15.31 9.26
C GLY A 180 10.67 -16.34 10.15
N VAL A 181 9.40 -16.12 10.50
CA VAL A 181 8.59 -17.09 11.24
C VAL A 181 8.38 -18.38 10.45
N ALA A 182 8.14 -18.28 9.14
CA ALA A 182 7.96 -19.43 8.28
C ALA A 182 9.21 -20.33 8.27
N TYR A 183 10.40 -19.76 8.10
CA TYR A 183 11.65 -20.51 8.15
C TYR A 183 11.99 -21.03 9.55
N ASP A 184 11.74 -20.24 10.61
CA ASP A 184 12.00 -20.67 11.99
C ASP A 184 11.12 -21.87 12.40
N LYS A 185 9.90 -21.94 11.90
CA LYS A 185 8.92 -22.99 12.24
C LYS A 185 8.79 -24.10 11.20
N GLY A 186 9.40 -23.96 10.03
CA GLY A 186 9.23 -24.90 8.92
C GLY A 186 7.82 -24.86 8.31
N LEU A 187 7.20 -23.68 8.22
CA LEU A 187 5.86 -23.49 7.67
C LEU A 187 5.94 -23.12 6.18
N GLY A 188 5.66 -24.06 5.31
CA GLY A 188 5.69 -23.86 3.86
C GLY A 188 7.11 -23.88 3.24
N ALA A 189 8.16 -23.96 4.07
CA ALA A 189 9.55 -24.18 3.67
C ALA A 189 10.21 -25.08 4.71
N PRO A 190 11.28 -25.81 4.36
CA PRO A 190 12.10 -26.49 5.35
C PRO A 190 12.58 -25.54 6.45
N GLN A 191 12.63 -26.01 7.69
CA GLN A 191 13.14 -25.19 8.78
C GLN A 191 14.59 -24.77 8.50
N ASP A 192 14.83 -23.48 8.52
CA ASP A 192 16.15 -22.87 8.32
C ASP A 192 16.34 -21.69 9.28
N ARG A 193 17.06 -21.95 10.37
CA ARG A 193 17.30 -20.93 11.40
C ARG A 193 18.25 -19.82 10.95
N ASP A 194 19.15 -20.10 10.02
CA ASP A 194 20.07 -19.08 9.50
C ASP A 194 19.32 -18.10 8.59
N GLN A 195 18.39 -18.62 7.78
CA GLN A 195 17.52 -17.76 6.98
C GLN A 195 16.54 -16.97 7.86
N ALA A 196 15.97 -17.60 8.91
CA ALA A 196 15.13 -16.91 9.88
C ALA A 196 15.89 -15.79 10.59
N GLU A 197 17.16 -16.03 11.00
CA GLU A 197 18.04 -15.03 11.63
C GLU A 197 18.23 -13.81 10.73
N LYS A 198 18.53 -14.01 9.44
CA LYS A 198 18.68 -12.90 8.46
C LYS A 198 17.40 -12.08 8.33
N LEU A 199 16.26 -12.74 8.19
CA LEU A 199 14.95 -12.09 7.99
C LEU A 199 14.48 -11.35 9.25
N TYR A 200 14.65 -11.96 10.44
CA TYR A 200 14.37 -11.29 11.71
C TYR A 200 15.32 -10.11 11.94
N THR A 201 16.59 -10.23 11.58
CA THR A 201 17.55 -9.12 11.69
C THR A 201 17.06 -7.94 10.84
N LYS A 202 16.76 -8.17 9.57
CA LYS A 202 16.24 -7.12 8.66
C LYS A 202 14.98 -6.45 9.22
N SER A 203 14.05 -7.24 9.73
CA SER A 203 12.78 -6.72 10.32
C SER A 203 13.03 -5.95 11.63
N CYS A 204 13.90 -6.47 12.52
CA CYS A 204 14.27 -5.81 13.78
C CYS A 204 15.02 -4.49 13.53
N GLU A 205 15.91 -4.44 12.55
CA GLU A 205 16.65 -3.22 12.19
C GLU A 205 15.75 -2.12 11.66
N LEU A 206 14.63 -2.49 11.03
CA LEU A 206 13.57 -1.59 10.60
C LEU A 206 12.56 -1.25 11.71
N GLY A 207 12.81 -1.65 12.95
CA GLY A 207 12.05 -1.27 14.15
C GLY A 207 10.91 -2.23 14.53
N TYR A 208 10.81 -3.42 13.92
CA TYR A 208 9.77 -4.37 14.30
C TYR A 208 10.16 -5.15 15.57
N GLY A 209 9.65 -4.73 16.72
CA GLY A 209 10.05 -5.24 18.04
C GLY A 209 9.84 -6.74 18.22
N ASP A 210 8.78 -7.34 17.65
CA ASP A 210 8.57 -8.78 17.76
C ASP A 210 9.64 -9.59 17.00
N ALA A 211 10.18 -9.04 15.89
CA ALA A 211 11.31 -9.65 15.20
C ALA A 211 12.58 -9.63 16.08
N CYS A 212 12.80 -8.52 16.80
CA CYS A 212 13.90 -8.42 17.76
C CYS A 212 13.79 -9.47 18.88
N ASN A 213 12.56 -9.72 19.38
CA ASN A 213 12.31 -10.76 20.38
C ASN A 213 12.59 -12.15 19.82
N ASN A 214 12.09 -12.47 18.62
CA ASN A 214 12.32 -13.77 18.01
C ASN A 214 13.80 -13.99 17.71
N LEU A 215 14.50 -12.96 17.24
CA LEU A 215 15.95 -12.99 17.05
C LEU A 215 16.68 -13.22 18.37
N GLY A 216 16.30 -12.51 19.43
CA GLY A 216 16.80 -12.73 20.78
C GLY A 216 16.63 -14.17 21.24
N TYR A 217 15.44 -14.74 21.04
CA TYR A 217 15.15 -16.13 21.36
C TYR A 217 16.03 -17.12 20.56
N LEU A 218 16.20 -16.89 19.26
CA LEU A 218 17.09 -17.73 18.43
C LEU A 218 18.51 -17.80 18.99
N TYR A 219 19.05 -16.67 19.45
CA TYR A 219 20.38 -16.64 20.04
C TYR A 219 20.43 -17.31 21.40
N VAL A 220 19.47 -17.06 22.28
CA VAL A 220 19.37 -17.71 23.60
C VAL A 220 19.24 -19.23 23.49
N SER A 221 18.52 -19.72 22.50
CA SER A 221 18.31 -21.15 22.28
C SER A 221 19.60 -21.92 21.90
N LYS A 222 20.69 -21.21 21.57
CA LYS A 222 22.02 -21.81 21.36
C LYS A 222 22.64 -22.36 22.66
N GLY A 223 22.13 -21.91 23.83
CA GLY A 223 22.44 -22.47 25.15
C GLY A 223 23.80 -22.05 25.74
N ASP A 224 24.53 -21.17 25.08
CA ASP A 224 25.82 -20.66 25.56
C ASP A 224 25.75 -19.20 26.04
N LEU A 225 26.74 -18.75 26.80
CA LEU A 225 26.79 -17.38 27.33
C LEU A 225 26.90 -16.33 26.22
N ARG A 226 27.54 -16.65 25.10
CA ARG A 226 27.65 -15.74 23.96
C ARG A 226 26.31 -15.56 23.29
N GLY A 227 25.54 -16.63 23.08
CA GLY A 227 24.19 -16.58 22.56
C GLY A 227 23.27 -15.79 23.48
N PHE A 228 23.36 -16.03 24.79
CA PHE A 228 22.56 -15.26 25.76
C PHE A 228 22.87 -13.76 25.70
N SER A 229 24.13 -13.35 25.68
CA SER A 229 24.54 -11.95 25.59
C SER A 229 24.08 -11.27 24.30
N LYS A 230 24.21 -11.96 23.15
CA LYS A 230 23.68 -11.46 21.87
C LYS A 230 22.16 -11.34 21.88
N GLY A 231 21.47 -12.36 22.40
CA GLY A 231 20.01 -12.36 22.51
C GLY A 231 19.50 -11.20 23.37
N LEU A 232 20.13 -10.94 24.50
CA LEU A 232 19.83 -9.79 25.36
C LEU A 232 19.98 -8.45 24.61
N GLY A 233 21.03 -8.31 23.78
CA GLY A 233 21.24 -7.11 22.96
C GLY A 233 20.12 -6.88 21.96
N TRP A 234 19.65 -7.94 21.31
CA TRP A 234 18.53 -7.84 20.36
C TRP A 234 17.22 -7.50 21.05
N VAL A 235 16.90 -8.15 22.18
CA VAL A 235 15.69 -7.83 22.96
C VAL A 235 15.73 -6.39 23.46
N LYS A 236 16.93 -5.91 23.91
CA LYS A 236 17.12 -4.50 24.27
C LYS A 236 16.78 -3.56 23.11
N LYS A 237 17.27 -3.87 21.90
CA LYS A 237 16.97 -3.07 20.70
C LYS A 237 15.46 -2.98 20.44
N GLY A 238 14.73 -4.06 20.64
CA GLY A 238 13.26 -4.07 20.54
C GLY A 238 12.60 -3.18 21.61
N CYS A 239 13.13 -3.18 22.83
CA CYS A 239 12.66 -2.29 23.90
C CYS A 239 12.94 -0.82 23.56
N ASP A 240 14.15 -0.51 23.10
CA ASP A 240 14.56 0.84 22.70
C ASP A 240 13.69 1.38 21.53
N ALA A 241 13.18 0.47 20.66
CA ALA A 241 12.20 0.77 19.61
C ALA A 241 10.77 0.93 20.12
N GLY A 242 10.53 0.87 21.43
CA GLY A 242 9.22 1.11 22.07
C GLY A 242 8.31 -0.13 22.17
N ASN A 243 8.80 -1.33 21.86
CA ASN A 243 8.01 -2.55 22.03
C ASN A 243 7.95 -2.96 23.52
N LYS A 244 6.77 -2.80 24.13
CA LYS A 244 6.56 -3.10 25.57
C LYS A 244 6.92 -4.50 25.98
N LYS A 245 6.63 -5.50 25.10
CA LYS A 245 6.95 -6.91 25.35
C LYS A 245 8.45 -7.12 25.38
N SER A 246 9.20 -6.47 24.48
CA SER A 246 10.66 -6.50 24.47
C SER A 246 11.24 -5.94 25.77
N CYS A 247 10.68 -4.84 26.29
CA CYS A 247 11.15 -4.28 27.56
C CYS A 247 10.94 -5.24 28.73
N GLN A 248 9.78 -5.89 28.79
CA GLN A 248 9.51 -6.92 29.83
C GLN A 248 10.48 -8.09 29.74
N ILE A 249 10.73 -8.60 28.53
CA ILE A 249 11.67 -9.71 28.31
C ILE A 249 13.10 -9.27 28.67
N TYR A 250 13.49 -8.05 28.28
CA TYR A 250 14.81 -7.51 28.59
C TYR A 250 15.08 -7.44 30.08
N GLU A 251 14.16 -6.86 30.87
CA GLU A 251 14.33 -6.79 32.32
C GLU A 251 14.35 -8.18 32.96
N PHE A 252 13.48 -9.09 32.55
CA PHE A 252 13.51 -10.49 33.00
C PHE A 252 14.86 -11.16 32.72
N MET A 253 15.39 -11.05 31.51
CA MET A 253 16.69 -11.63 31.14
C MET A 253 17.83 -11.02 31.94
N LYS A 254 17.80 -9.70 32.17
CA LYS A 254 18.81 -8.98 32.96
C LYS A 254 18.85 -9.46 34.41
N GLU A 255 17.69 -9.67 35.04
CA GLU A 255 17.61 -10.22 36.39
C GLU A 255 18.23 -11.65 36.51
N GLN A 256 18.15 -12.46 35.45
CA GLN A 256 18.75 -13.81 35.45
C GLN A 256 20.29 -13.75 35.45
N ILE A 257 20.90 -12.67 34.94
CA ILE A 257 22.34 -12.44 35.01
C ILE A 257 22.77 -12.09 36.43
N LEU A 258 21.99 -11.24 37.11
CA LEU A 258 22.33 -10.73 38.45
C LEU A 258 22.19 -11.78 39.54
N LYS A 259 21.46 -12.89 39.28
CA LYS A 259 21.25 -14.00 40.21
C LYS A 259 22.31 -15.11 40.14
N LYS A 260 23.20 -15.02 39.16
CA LYS A 260 24.36 -15.96 38.99
C LYS A 260 25.65 -15.31 39.45
#